data_3132b182f6e2c3788fa4534b30c59372
#
_entry.id   3132b182f6e2c3788fa4534b30c59372
#
_cell.length_a   1.000
_cell.length_b   1.000
_cell.length_c   1.000
_cell.angle_alpha   90.00
_cell.angle_beta   90.00
_cell.angle_gamma   90.00
#
_symmetry.space_group_name_H-M   'P 1'
#
loop_
_entity.id
_entity.type
_entity.pdbx_description
1 polymer ?
#
loop_
_entity_poly.entity_id
_entity_poly.type
_entity_poly.pdbx_seq_one_letter_code
_entity_poly.pdbx_strand_id
1 'polypeptide(L)'
;GEIGGGGHQSGLGANRIRPGSLAGFALRVKLRPMSAVPKLRSLPDRIRQVALFEVGGLVLITPPFVWLSGQPALPALGLLAVLALIAAVWNGLFNTAFDWFEGRLTGRPADRRPWRLRVVHAALFEGGLLLLTLPVIVLWTGLGWWPALLADLGLAAAYVAYAFAFNIAYDRIFPITAPQP
;
A
#
# COMPACT_ATOMS: atom_id res chain seq x y z
N GLY A 1 82.08 39.28 25.72
CA GLY A 1 81.58 38.09 26.40
C GLY A 1 80.05 38.00 26.29
N GLU A 2 79.57 36.87 26.15
CA GLU A 2 78.33 36.24 26.48
C GLU A 2 77.39 35.93 25.34
N ILE A 3 77.25 34.70 25.20
CA ILE A 3 76.46 33.87 24.38
C ILE A 3 75.02 33.75 24.94
N GLY A 4 74.00 34.00 24.14
CA GLY A 4 72.62 33.82 24.55
C GLY A 4 71.88 32.89 23.56
N GLY A 5 71.50 31.72 24.03
CA GLY A 5 70.89 30.64 23.24
C GLY A 5 69.45 30.97 22.81
N GLY A 6 69.16 30.61 21.54
CA GLY A 6 67.81 30.71 20.99
C GLY A 6 66.95 29.51 21.36
N GLY A 7 65.84 29.76 22.02
CA GLY A 7 64.78 28.76 22.23
C GLY A 7 63.78 28.72 21.09
N HIS A 8 63.77 27.65 20.36
CA HIS A 8 62.79 27.37 19.30
C HIS A 8 61.50 26.87 19.98
N GLN A 9 60.49 27.71 20.09
CA GLN A 9 59.15 27.25 20.50
C GLN A 9 58.34 26.92 19.22
N SER A 10 58.19 25.61 18.98
CA SER A 10 57.27 25.05 18.03
C SER A 10 55.83 25.27 18.51
N GLY A 11 55.16 26.28 17.96
CA GLY A 11 53.76 26.53 18.16
C GLY A 11 52.91 25.44 17.49
N LEU A 12 52.33 24.56 18.31
CA LEU A 12 51.25 23.69 17.90
C LEU A 12 50.02 24.56 17.53
N GLY A 13 49.80 24.74 16.23
CA GLY A 13 48.65 25.42 15.69
C GLY A 13 47.35 24.69 16.06
N ALA A 14 46.59 25.23 16.99
CA ALA A 14 45.24 24.80 17.28
C ALA A 14 44.39 24.93 16.00
N ASN A 15 44.07 23.80 15.43
CA ASN A 15 43.23 23.70 14.23
C ASN A 15 41.80 24.14 14.60
N ARG A 16 41.54 25.44 14.43
CA ARG A 16 40.24 26.06 14.63
C ARG A 16 39.31 25.61 13.50
N ILE A 17 38.46 24.60 13.79
CA ILE A 17 37.45 24.07 12.86
C ILE A 17 36.50 25.22 12.50
N ARG A 18 36.57 25.70 11.25
CA ARG A 18 35.70 26.77 10.75
C ARG A 18 34.25 26.28 10.71
N PRO A 19 33.27 27.06 11.18
CA PRO A 19 31.85 26.75 11.05
C PRO A 19 31.47 26.77 9.56
N GLY A 20 31.35 25.60 8.95
CA GLY A 20 31.11 25.40 7.51
C GLY A 20 31.87 24.21 6.91
N SER A 21 32.69 23.52 7.70
CA SER A 21 33.41 22.33 7.25
C SER A 21 32.47 21.14 7.03
N LEU A 22 32.88 20.22 6.12
CA LEU A 22 32.17 18.96 5.86
C LEU A 22 31.86 18.15 7.13
N ALA A 23 32.67 18.30 8.18
CA ALA A 23 32.42 17.72 9.51
C ALA A 23 31.19 18.34 10.20
N GLY A 24 30.96 19.65 10.08
CA GLY A 24 29.75 20.31 10.60
C GLY A 24 28.49 19.93 9.84
N PHE A 25 28.61 19.70 8.51
CA PHE A 25 27.52 19.17 7.69
C PHE A 25 27.18 17.72 8.06
N ALA A 26 28.20 16.86 8.22
CA ALA A 26 28.02 15.46 8.60
C ALA A 26 27.41 15.31 10.00
N LEU A 27 27.79 16.19 10.95
CA LEU A 27 27.20 16.21 12.30
C LEU A 27 25.74 16.65 12.28
N ARG A 28 25.37 17.62 11.43
CA ARG A 28 23.97 18.07 11.26
C ARG A 28 23.08 17.00 10.62
N VAL A 29 23.63 16.19 9.70
CA VAL A 29 22.90 15.07 9.08
C VAL A 29 22.69 13.94 10.10
N LYS A 30 23.63 13.73 11.03
CA LYS A 30 23.54 12.66 12.05
C LYS A 30 22.61 12.97 13.21
N LEU A 31 22.21 14.24 13.38
CA LEU A 31 21.31 14.71 14.44
C LEU A 31 19.88 14.97 13.96
N ARG A 32 19.49 14.49 12.78
CA ARG A 32 18.06 14.40 12.47
C ARG A 32 17.44 13.47 13.52
N PRO A 33 16.51 13.94 14.36
CA PRO A 33 15.83 13.05 15.29
C PRO A 33 15.25 11.94 14.46
N MET A 34 15.55 10.69 14.83
CA MET A 34 14.89 9.51 14.24
C MET A 34 13.41 9.83 14.29
N SER A 35 12.82 10.03 13.11
CA SER A 35 11.42 10.39 12.95
C SER A 35 10.60 9.51 13.87
N ALA A 36 9.77 10.13 14.70
CA ALA A 36 8.86 9.41 15.57
C ALA A 36 8.23 8.26 14.79
N VAL A 37 8.24 7.04 15.36
CA VAL A 37 7.66 5.85 14.73
C VAL A 37 6.27 6.22 14.22
N PRO A 38 5.96 6.05 12.91
CA PRO A 38 4.68 6.43 12.38
C PRO A 38 3.56 5.79 13.19
N LYS A 39 2.62 6.59 13.69
CA LYS A 39 1.50 6.06 14.44
C LYS A 39 0.61 5.28 13.48
N LEU A 40 0.54 3.98 13.69
CA LEU A 40 -0.33 3.10 12.92
C LEU A 40 -1.77 3.16 13.48
N ARG A 41 -2.75 2.92 12.63
CA ARG A 41 -4.14 2.75 13.06
C ARG A 41 -4.26 1.60 14.05
N SER A 42 -5.06 1.76 15.09
CA SER A 42 -5.34 0.70 16.06
C SER A 42 -6.11 -0.46 15.39
N LEU A 43 -6.04 -1.66 15.98
CA LEU A 43 -6.78 -2.82 15.47
C LEU A 43 -8.31 -2.58 15.40
N PRO A 44 -8.96 -1.99 16.43
CA PRO A 44 -10.40 -1.66 16.33
C PRO A 44 -10.71 -0.69 15.18
N ASP A 45 -9.85 0.31 14.93
CA ASP A 45 -10.03 1.23 13.82
C ASP A 45 -9.88 0.54 12.46
N ARG A 46 -8.94 -0.41 12.33
CA ARG A 46 -8.79 -1.22 11.10
C ARG A 46 -10.01 -2.11 10.87
N ILE A 47 -10.54 -2.76 11.92
CA ILE A 47 -11.76 -3.58 11.82
C ILE A 47 -12.94 -2.72 11.36
N ARG A 48 -13.13 -1.52 11.96
CA ARG A 48 -14.16 -0.57 11.55
C ARG A 48 -13.99 -0.15 10.09
N GLN A 49 -12.77 0.18 9.66
CA GLN A 49 -12.47 0.57 8.28
C GLN A 49 -12.86 -0.55 7.31
N VAL A 50 -12.47 -1.79 7.57
CA VAL A 50 -12.80 -2.94 6.72
C VAL A 50 -14.32 -3.17 6.70
N ALA A 51 -14.97 -3.18 7.86
CA ALA A 51 -16.42 -3.39 7.93
C ALA A 51 -17.21 -2.32 7.16
N LEU A 52 -16.85 -1.04 7.32
CA LEU A 52 -17.48 0.05 6.58
C LEU A 52 -17.18 -0.01 5.08
N PHE A 53 -15.98 -0.44 4.70
CA PHE A 53 -15.61 -0.65 3.30
C PHE A 53 -16.47 -1.74 2.66
N GLU A 54 -16.57 -2.90 3.29
CA GLU A 54 -17.34 -4.04 2.74
C GLU A 54 -18.83 -3.72 2.65
N VAL A 55 -19.44 -3.22 3.73
CA VAL A 55 -20.85 -2.86 3.74
C VAL A 55 -21.14 -1.74 2.76
N GLY A 56 -20.33 -0.68 2.74
CA GLY A 56 -20.48 0.43 1.82
C GLY A 56 -20.31 0.02 0.36
N GLY A 57 -19.33 -0.85 0.07
CA GLY A 57 -19.12 -1.42 -1.27
C GLY A 57 -20.35 -2.19 -1.75
N LEU A 58 -20.87 -3.10 -0.93
CA LEU A 58 -22.06 -3.87 -1.27
C LEU A 58 -23.28 -2.96 -1.50
N VAL A 59 -23.50 -1.97 -0.65
CA VAL A 59 -24.64 -1.04 -0.79
C VAL A 59 -24.52 -0.18 -2.03
N LEU A 60 -23.32 0.30 -2.38
CA LEU A 60 -23.12 1.21 -3.51
C LEU A 60 -22.99 0.48 -4.86
N ILE A 61 -22.40 -0.71 -4.89
CA ILE A 61 -22.14 -1.45 -6.14
C ILE A 61 -23.33 -2.33 -6.54
N THR A 62 -24.11 -2.85 -5.58
CA THR A 62 -25.26 -3.73 -5.90
C THR A 62 -26.30 -3.05 -6.82
N PRO A 63 -26.79 -1.83 -6.57
CA PRO A 63 -27.82 -1.22 -7.44
C PRO A 63 -27.40 -1.07 -8.91
N PRO A 64 -26.24 -0.48 -9.25
CA PRO A 64 -25.81 -0.41 -10.63
C PRO A 64 -25.56 -1.78 -11.26
N PHE A 65 -25.04 -2.75 -10.48
CA PHE A 65 -24.86 -4.12 -10.97
C PHE A 65 -26.19 -4.79 -11.30
N VAL A 66 -27.21 -4.67 -10.45
CA VAL A 66 -28.57 -5.15 -10.67
C VAL A 66 -29.16 -4.54 -11.95
N TRP A 67 -29.01 -3.23 -12.10
CA TRP A 67 -29.54 -2.51 -13.26
C TRP A 67 -28.87 -2.96 -14.57
N LEU A 68 -27.54 -3.14 -14.58
CA LEU A 68 -26.77 -3.53 -15.76
C LEU A 68 -26.91 -5.01 -16.11
N SER A 69 -26.94 -5.89 -15.10
CA SER A 69 -26.99 -7.34 -15.29
C SER A 69 -28.41 -7.89 -15.45
N GLY A 70 -29.44 -7.11 -15.07
CA GLY A 70 -30.83 -7.59 -15.00
C GLY A 70 -31.08 -8.64 -13.93
N GLN A 71 -30.12 -8.92 -13.05
CA GLN A 71 -30.25 -9.90 -11.97
C GLN A 71 -31.15 -9.36 -10.85
N PRO A 72 -31.95 -10.21 -10.18
CA PRO A 72 -32.65 -9.80 -8.97
C PRO A 72 -31.69 -9.33 -7.88
N ALA A 73 -32.12 -8.37 -7.03
CA ALA A 73 -31.24 -7.70 -6.06
C ALA A 73 -30.60 -8.67 -5.06
N LEU A 74 -31.33 -9.64 -4.54
CA LEU A 74 -30.81 -10.57 -3.52
C LEU A 74 -29.77 -11.55 -4.10
N PRO A 75 -30.00 -12.22 -5.25
CA PRO A 75 -28.94 -12.97 -5.93
C PRO A 75 -27.72 -12.13 -6.32
N ALA A 76 -27.92 -10.89 -6.80
CA ALA A 76 -26.82 -9.98 -7.13
C ALA A 76 -25.97 -9.65 -5.90
N LEU A 77 -26.59 -9.34 -4.76
CA LEU A 77 -25.91 -9.11 -3.49
C LEU A 77 -25.11 -10.34 -3.04
N GLY A 78 -25.71 -11.53 -3.16
CA GLY A 78 -25.04 -12.79 -2.84
C GLY A 78 -23.80 -13.03 -3.71
N LEU A 79 -23.91 -12.80 -5.03
CA LEU A 79 -22.78 -12.89 -5.96
C LEU A 79 -21.66 -11.92 -5.55
N LEU A 80 -21.97 -10.65 -5.35
CA LEU A 80 -20.98 -9.63 -5.01
C LEU A 80 -20.29 -9.94 -3.68
N ALA A 81 -21.01 -10.48 -2.69
CA ALA A 81 -20.41 -10.92 -1.42
C ALA A 81 -19.44 -12.09 -1.62
N VAL A 82 -19.79 -13.06 -2.48
CA VAL A 82 -18.90 -14.19 -2.83
C VAL A 82 -17.66 -13.69 -3.57
N LEU A 83 -17.82 -12.79 -4.54
CA LEU A 83 -16.68 -12.22 -5.27
C LEU A 83 -15.76 -11.42 -4.35
N ALA A 84 -16.30 -10.63 -3.42
CA ALA A 84 -15.53 -9.91 -2.42
C ALA A 84 -14.73 -10.86 -1.51
N LEU A 85 -15.32 -11.97 -1.08
CA LEU A 85 -14.62 -13.00 -0.31
C LEU A 85 -13.49 -13.66 -1.10
N ILE A 86 -13.73 -14.02 -2.36
CA ILE A 86 -12.71 -14.58 -3.26
C ILE A 86 -11.57 -13.58 -3.42
N ALA A 87 -11.87 -12.31 -3.68
CA ALA A 87 -10.87 -11.26 -3.84
C ALA A 87 -10.03 -11.05 -2.56
N ALA A 88 -10.66 -11.06 -1.38
CA ALA A 88 -9.97 -10.91 -0.10
C ALA A 88 -9.01 -12.08 0.17
N VAL A 89 -9.46 -13.31 -0.03
CA VAL A 89 -8.63 -14.52 0.12
C VAL A 89 -7.49 -14.53 -0.90
N TRP A 90 -7.79 -14.25 -2.17
CA TRP A 90 -6.79 -14.18 -3.24
C TRP A 90 -5.75 -13.11 -2.94
N ASN A 91 -6.15 -11.93 -2.51
CA ASN A 91 -5.24 -10.84 -2.15
C ASN A 91 -4.23 -11.28 -1.08
N GLY A 92 -4.70 -11.92 -0.01
CA GLY A 92 -3.82 -12.43 1.04
C GLY A 92 -2.84 -13.50 0.56
N LEU A 93 -3.36 -14.52 -0.14
CA LEU A 93 -2.57 -15.65 -0.63
C LEU A 93 -1.56 -15.23 -1.70
N PHE A 94 -2.02 -14.49 -2.71
CA PHE A 94 -1.18 -14.09 -3.84
C PHE A 94 -0.05 -13.17 -3.39
N ASN A 95 -0.34 -12.11 -2.62
CA ASN A 95 0.71 -11.19 -2.17
C ASN A 95 1.74 -11.90 -1.30
N THR A 96 1.30 -12.75 -0.38
CA THR A 96 2.22 -13.53 0.47
C THR A 96 3.09 -14.47 -0.36
N ALA A 97 2.50 -15.21 -1.30
CA ALA A 97 3.23 -16.13 -2.17
C ALA A 97 4.21 -15.38 -3.07
N PHE A 98 3.78 -14.30 -3.70
CA PHE A 98 4.62 -13.51 -4.59
C PHE A 98 5.80 -12.89 -3.86
N ASP A 99 5.58 -12.29 -2.69
CA ASP A 99 6.63 -11.70 -1.86
C ASP A 99 7.63 -12.76 -1.39
N TRP A 100 7.16 -13.95 -1.04
CA TRP A 100 8.01 -15.06 -0.66
C TRP A 100 8.88 -15.54 -1.84
N PHE A 101 8.29 -15.72 -3.03
CA PHE A 101 9.03 -16.12 -4.23
C PHE A 101 10.05 -15.05 -4.65
N GLU A 102 9.64 -13.77 -4.69
CA GLU A 102 10.56 -12.67 -5.01
C GLU A 102 11.72 -12.60 -4.03
N GLY A 103 11.42 -12.68 -2.73
CA GLY A 103 12.45 -12.67 -1.69
C GLY A 103 13.44 -13.82 -1.82
N ARG A 104 12.94 -15.04 -2.13
CA ARG A 104 13.80 -16.23 -2.38
C ARG A 104 14.69 -16.07 -3.61
N LEU A 105 14.17 -15.51 -4.70
CA LEU A 105 14.90 -15.40 -5.97
C LEU A 105 15.87 -14.21 -6.00
N THR A 106 15.53 -13.12 -5.33
CA THR A 106 16.27 -11.85 -5.48
C THR A 106 16.92 -11.34 -4.20
N GLY A 107 16.55 -11.88 -3.04
CA GLY A 107 16.98 -11.38 -1.73
C GLY A 107 16.47 -9.98 -1.38
N ARG A 108 15.57 -9.41 -2.20
CA ARG A 108 15.05 -8.05 -2.02
C ARG A 108 13.71 -8.05 -1.26
N PRO A 109 13.48 -7.09 -0.36
CA PRO A 109 12.17 -6.88 0.24
C PRO A 109 11.21 -6.20 -0.75
N ALA A 110 9.90 -6.38 -0.56
CA ALA A 110 8.84 -5.92 -1.46
C ALA A 110 8.83 -4.38 -1.68
N ASP A 111 9.27 -3.58 -0.70
CA ASP A 111 9.35 -2.12 -0.79
C ASP A 111 10.38 -1.64 -1.83
N ARG A 112 11.41 -2.46 -2.12
CA ARG A 112 12.46 -2.20 -3.13
C ARG A 112 12.19 -2.84 -4.49
N ARG A 113 10.96 -3.32 -4.72
CA ARG A 113 10.54 -3.93 -5.99
C ARG A 113 10.66 -2.93 -7.14
N PRO A 114 11.38 -3.27 -8.27
CA PRO A 114 11.48 -2.42 -9.44
C PRO A 114 10.12 -2.31 -10.16
N TRP A 115 9.88 -1.21 -10.86
CA TRP A 115 8.59 -0.91 -11.50
C TRP A 115 8.12 -2.01 -12.47
N ARG A 116 9.04 -2.61 -13.24
CA ARG A 116 8.72 -3.71 -14.17
C ARG A 116 8.12 -4.91 -13.45
N LEU A 117 8.69 -5.27 -12.30
CA LEU A 117 8.20 -6.38 -11.51
C LEU A 117 6.87 -6.03 -10.80
N ARG A 118 6.62 -4.74 -10.52
CA ARG A 118 5.31 -4.28 -10.04
C ARG A 118 4.22 -4.46 -11.11
N VAL A 119 4.54 -4.19 -12.37
CA VAL A 119 3.63 -4.44 -13.49
C VAL A 119 3.33 -5.94 -13.64
N VAL A 120 4.38 -6.78 -13.60
CA VAL A 120 4.20 -8.25 -13.65
C VAL A 120 3.35 -8.74 -12.47
N HIS A 121 3.64 -8.25 -11.26
CA HIS A 121 2.83 -8.57 -10.08
C HIS A 121 1.35 -8.20 -10.27
N ALA A 122 1.07 -6.98 -10.73
CA ALA A 122 -0.30 -6.52 -10.96
C ALA A 122 -1.01 -7.35 -12.06
N ALA A 123 -0.33 -7.65 -13.16
CA ALA A 123 -0.89 -8.46 -14.24
C ALA A 123 -1.19 -9.91 -13.80
N LEU A 124 -0.30 -10.52 -13.03
CA LEU A 124 -0.51 -11.86 -12.48
C LEU A 124 -1.60 -11.87 -11.40
N PHE A 125 -1.67 -10.83 -10.57
CA PHE A 125 -2.73 -10.66 -9.58
C PHE A 125 -4.10 -10.59 -10.25
N GLU A 126 -4.26 -9.68 -11.21
CA GLU A 126 -5.52 -9.47 -11.92
C GLU A 126 -5.91 -10.69 -12.77
N GLY A 127 -4.97 -11.24 -13.54
CA GLY A 127 -5.22 -12.45 -14.34
C GLY A 127 -5.63 -13.66 -13.49
N GLY A 128 -4.99 -13.85 -12.34
CA GLY A 128 -5.36 -14.90 -11.39
C GLY A 128 -6.72 -14.68 -10.74
N LEU A 129 -7.03 -13.42 -10.38
CA LEU A 129 -8.35 -13.09 -9.85
C LEU A 129 -9.45 -13.33 -10.87
N LEU A 130 -9.27 -12.89 -12.13
CA LEU A 130 -10.20 -13.16 -13.23
C LEU A 130 -10.44 -14.66 -13.44
N LEU A 131 -9.40 -15.48 -13.36
CA LEU A 131 -9.56 -16.94 -13.48
C LEU A 131 -10.43 -17.54 -12.37
N LEU A 132 -10.49 -16.92 -11.21
CA LEU A 132 -11.31 -17.38 -10.09
C LEU A 132 -12.73 -16.81 -10.14
N THR A 133 -12.89 -15.52 -10.47
CA THR A 133 -14.17 -14.79 -10.42
C THR A 133 -15.04 -15.03 -11.65
N LEU A 134 -14.44 -15.08 -12.84
CA LEU A 134 -15.17 -15.21 -14.09
C LEU A 134 -16.05 -16.49 -14.17
N PRO A 135 -15.56 -17.70 -13.81
CA PRO A 135 -16.41 -18.88 -13.77
C PRO A 135 -17.59 -18.75 -12.79
N VAL A 136 -17.35 -18.09 -11.64
CA VAL A 136 -18.41 -17.86 -10.65
C VAL A 136 -19.50 -16.94 -11.21
N ILE A 137 -19.12 -15.86 -11.90
CA ILE A 137 -20.08 -14.95 -12.55
C ILE A 137 -20.89 -15.71 -13.62
N VAL A 138 -20.23 -16.47 -14.50
CA VAL A 138 -20.90 -17.26 -15.54
C VAL A 138 -21.92 -18.23 -14.94
N LEU A 139 -21.51 -19.02 -13.96
CA LEU A 139 -22.37 -20.03 -13.32
C LEU A 139 -23.52 -19.41 -12.52
N TRP A 140 -23.29 -18.27 -11.89
CA TRP A 140 -24.30 -17.63 -11.04
C TRP A 140 -25.34 -16.86 -11.84
N THR A 141 -24.89 -16.16 -12.89
CA THR A 141 -25.74 -15.27 -13.66
C THR A 141 -26.35 -15.94 -14.91
N GLY A 142 -25.76 -17.04 -15.37
CA GLY A 142 -26.11 -17.65 -16.66
C GLY A 142 -25.62 -16.86 -17.88
N LEU A 143 -24.82 -15.80 -17.69
CA LEU A 143 -24.24 -15.03 -18.77
C LEU A 143 -23.23 -15.87 -19.58
N GLY A 144 -23.10 -15.55 -20.86
CA GLY A 144 -21.97 -16.07 -21.66
C GLY A 144 -20.62 -15.53 -21.16
N TRP A 145 -19.54 -16.19 -21.54
CA TRP A 145 -18.20 -15.83 -21.09
C TRP A 145 -17.79 -14.39 -21.38
N TRP A 146 -18.16 -13.87 -22.55
CA TRP A 146 -17.81 -12.50 -22.93
C TRP A 146 -18.56 -11.41 -22.13
N PRO A 147 -19.90 -11.46 -21.99
CA PRO A 147 -20.63 -10.57 -21.10
C PRO A 147 -20.18 -10.68 -19.64
N ALA A 148 -19.88 -11.89 -19.16
CA ALA A 148 -19.38 -12.08 -17.80
C ALA A 148 -17.99 -11.45 -17.59
N LEU A 149 -17.09 -11.55 -18.57
CA LEU A 149 -15.78 -10.88 -18.53
C LEU A 149 -15.92 -9.36 -18.47
N LEU A 150 -16.82 -8.78 -19.28
CA LEU A 150 -17.07 -7.34 -19.24
C LEU A 150 -17.69 -6.89 -17.90
N ALA A 151 -18.56 -7.72 -17.31
CA ALA A 151 -19.10 -7.46 -15.97
C ALA A 151 -18.01 -7.52 -14.90
N ASP A 152 -17.12 -8.51 -14.95
CA ASP A 152 -16.00 -8.67 -14.00
C ASP A 152 -15.03 -7.49 -14.06
N LEU A 153 -14.59 -7.11 -15.26
CA LEU A 153 -13.73 -5.93 -15.46
C LEU A 153 -14.42 -4.63 -15.01
N GLY A 154 -15.72 -4.50 -15.28
CA GLY A 154 -16.53 -3.36 -14.82
C GLY A 154 -16.61 -3.28 -13.30
N LEU A 155 -16.81 -4.43 -12.63
CA LEU A 155 -16.80 -4.53 -11.17
C LEU A 155 -15.41 -4.18 -10.60
N ALA A 156 -14.34 -4.71 -11.17
CA ALA A 156 -12.97 -4.38 -10.75
C ALA A 156 -12.72 -2.86 -10.83
N ALA A 157 -13.07 -2.22 -11.95
CA ALA A 157 -12.94 -0.78 -12.11
C ALA A 157 -13.79 0.01 -11.09
N ALA A 158 -15.04 -0.42 -10.85
CA ALA A 158 -15.93 0.20 -9.87
C ALA A 158 -15.38 0.09 -8.45
N TYR A 159 -14.85 -1.07 -8.07
CA TYR A 159 -14.25 -1.25 -6.75
C TYR A 159 -12.95 -0.45 -6.58
N VAL A 160 -12.12 -0.30 -7.60
CA VAL A 160 -10.94 0.59 -7.56
C VAL A 160 -11.34 2.03 -7.32
N ALA A 161 -12.33 2.54 -8.06
CA ALA A 161 -12.84 3.90 -7.88
C ALA A 161 -13.47 4.10 -6.49
N TYR A 162 -14.26 3.12 -6.04
CA TYR A 162 -14.85 3.10 -4.70
C TYR A 162 -13.77 3.09 -3.61
N ALA A 163 -12.78 2.22 -3.71
CA ALA A 163 -11.69 2.12 -2.73
C ALA A 163 -10.92 3.44 -2.60
N PHE A 164 -10.64 4.10 -3.71
CA PHE A 164 -9.99 5.41 -3.73
C PHE A 164 -10.84 6.47 -3.00
N ALA A 165 -12.12 6.59 -3.37
CA ALA A 165 -13.03 7.55 -2.76
C ALA A 165 -13.26 7.26 -1.26
N PHE A 166 -13.47 5.99 -0.91
CA PHE A 166 -13.67 5.54 0.47
C PHE A 166 -12.46 5.87 1.35
N ASN A 167 -11.25 5.55 0.91
CA ASN A 167 -10.06 5.80 1.73
C ASN A 167 -9.85 7.29 1.98
N ILE A 168 -10.08 8.15 0.96
CA ILE A 168 -10.01 9.60 1.15
C ILE A 168 -11.07 10.08 2.16
N ALA A 169 -12.31 9.59 2.03
CA ALA A 169 -13.39 9.96 2.94
C ALA A 169 -13.12 9.45 4.36
N TYR A 170 -12.67 8.20 4.49
CA TYR A 170 -12.36 7.59 5.77
C TYR A 170 -11.24 8.34 6.51
N ASP A 171 -10.16 8.70 5.82
CA ASP A 171 -9.04 9.44 6.42
C ASP A 171 -9.44 10.84 6.86
N ARG A 172 -10.41 11.48 6.19
CA ARG A 172 -10.96 12.77 6.58
C ARG A 172 -11.87 12.68 7.80
N ILE A 173 -12.71 11.63 7.89
CA ILE A 173 -13.68 11.44 8.98
C ILE A 173 -12.99 10.89 10.23
N PHE A 174 -12.01 10.00 10.07
CA PHE A 174 -11.28 9.33 11.14
C PHE A 174 -9.77 9.56 11.05
N PRO A 175 -9.29 10.80 11.23
CA PRO A 175 -7.87 11.12 11.13
C PRO A 175 -7.07 10.42 12.24
N ILE A 176 -5.83 10.03 11.93
CA ILE A 176 -4.88 9.55 12.93
C ILE A 176 -4.37 10.77 13.69
N THR A 177 -4.92 11.02 14.89
CA THR A 177 -4.49 12.13 15.73
C THR A 177 -3.08 11.86 16.26
N ALA A 178 -2.12 12.74 15.93
CA ALA A 178 -0.82 12.73 16.58
C ALA A 178 -0.98 13.03 18.09
N PRO A 179 -0.16 12.45 18.98
CA PRO A 179 -0.12 12.90 20.36
C PRO A 179 0.22 14.40 20.35
N GLN A 180 -0.59 15.19 21.00
CA GLN A 180 -0.22 16.59 21.28
C GLN A 180 1.01 16.59 22.19
N PRO A 181 2.01 17.45 21.95
CA PRO A 181 3.22 17.54 22.76
C PRO A 181 2.93 17.93 24.19
#